data_339b67f8248eda54abdced279e7c31d9
#
_entry.id   339b67f8248eda54abdced279e7c31d9
#
_cell.length_a   1.000
_cell.length_b   1.000
_cell.length_c   1.000
_cell.angle_alpha   90.00
_cell.angle_beta   90.00
_cell.angle_gamma   90.00
#
_symmetry.space_group_name_H-M   'P 1'
#
loop_
_entity.id
_entity.type
_entity.pdbx_description
1 polymer ?
#
loop_
_entity_poly.entity_id
_entity_poly.type
_entity_poly.pdbx_seq_one_letter_code
_entity_poly.pdbx_strand_id
1 'polypeptide(L)'
;MRYAMETHDGAVIEIINYGLRHGPPEVMAAVARGENVPAEQYYMRTHARLETGDERYAWVNRTLFVGTGRRLRSSVELDLYALC
;
A
#
# COMPACT_ATOMS: atom_id res chain seq x y z
N MET A 1 6.14 6.98 -2.12
CA MET A 1 6.07 6.24 -3.40
C MET A 1 4.87 6.72 -4.22
N ARG A 2 5.09 6.95 -5.51
CA ARG A 2 4.04 7.38 -6.43
C ARG A 2 3.95 6.39 -7.57
N TYR A 3 2.76 5.91 -7.88
CA TYR A 3 2.51 5.00 -8.99
C TYR A 3 1.08 5.16 -9.48
N ALA A 4 0.77 4.54 -10.61
CA ALA A 4 -0.57 4.56 -11.18
C ALA A 4 -1.07 3.12 -11.32
N MET A 5 -2.37 2.95 -11.18
CA MET A 5 -3.01 1.68 -11.48
C MET A 5 -4.18 1.91 -12.44
N GLU A 6 -4.49 0.87 -13.20
CA GLU A 6 -5.64 0.87 -14.07
C GLU A 6 -6.69 -0.08 -13.51
N THR A 7 -7.93 0.40 -13.41
CA THR A 7 -9.03 -0.43 -12.96
C THR A 7 -9.46 -1.39 -14.06
N HIS A 8 -10.25 -2.41 -13.70
CA HIS A 8 -10.73 -3.39 -14.67
C HIS A 8 -11.59 -2.77 -15.78
N ASP A 9 -12.14 -1.60 -15.55
CA ASP A 9 -12.98 -0.87 -16.51
C ASP A 9 -12.25 0.32 -17.15
N GLY A 10 -10.93 0.35 -17.07
CA GLY A 10 -10.08 1.27 -17.83
C GLY A 10 -9.80 2.62 -17.19
N ALA A 11 -10.22 2.85 -15.96
CA ALA A 11 -9.89 4.10 -15.29
C ALA A 11 -8.45 4.06 -14.77
N VAL A 12 -7.75 5.18 -14.86
CA VAL A 12 -6.40 5.32 -14.32
C VAL A 12 -6.47 6.11 -13.02
N ILE A 13 -5.93 5.53 -11.96
CA ILE A 13 -5.89 6.16 -10.63
C ILE A 13 -4.43 6.32 -10.23
N GLU A 14 -4.05 7.54 -9.91
CA GLU A 14 -2.72 7.85 -9.40
C GLU A 14 -2.71 7.67 -7.88
N ILE A 15 -1.68 7.00 -7.37
CA ILE A 15 -1.57 6.69 -5.95
C ILE A 15 -0.30 7.32 -5.41
N ILE A 16 -0.43 8.10 -4.35
CA ILE A 16 0.70 8.63 -3.59
C ILE A 16 0.65 7.96 -2.23
N ASN A 17 1.61 7.09 -1.97
CA ASN A 17 1.59 6.21 -0.81
C ASN A 17 2.83 6.42 0.06
N TYR A 18 2.61 6.65 1.35
CA TYR A 18 3.66 6.79 2.35
C TYR A 18 3.45 5.72 3.41
N GLY A 19 4.53 5.11 3.85
CA GLY A 19 4.41 4.06 4.83
C GLY A 19 5.55 4.02 5.83
N LEU A 20 5.31 3.31 6.90
CA LEU A 20 6.31 2.98 7.91
C LEU A 20 6.44 1.47 8.01
N ARG A 21 7.69 1.01 8.07
CA ARG A 21 8.00 -0.40 8.27
C ARG A 21 9.11 -0.51 9.30
N HIS A 22 8.82 -1.17 10.41
CA HIS A 22 9.82 -1.38 11.45
C HIS A 22 9.51 -2.63 12.25
N GLY A 23 10.50 -3.13 12.96
CA GLY A 23 10.39 -4.31 13.81
C GLY A 23 11.73 -4.66 14.44
N PRO A 24 11.81 -5.81 15.15
CA PRO A 24 13.08 -6.26 15.69
C PRO A 24 14.15 -6.39 14.61
N PRO A 25 15.42 -6.06 14.90
CA PRO A 25 16.46 -6.06 13.87
C PRO A 25 16.59 -7.38 13.10
N GLU A 26 16.49 -8.51 13.78
CA GLU A 26 16.58 -9.83 13.14
C GLU A 26 15.40 -10.09 12.20
N VAL A 27 14.21 -9.60 12.55
CA VAL A 27 13.03 -9.72 11.70
C VAL A 27 13.18 -8.83 10.46
N MET A 28 13.62 -7.60 10.64
CA MET A 28 13.82 -6.67 9.54
C MET A 28 14.92 -7.14 8.59
N ALA A 29 15.96 -7.78 9.13
CA ALA A 29 17.00 -8.38 8.30
C ALA A 29 16.45 -9.53 7.45
N ALA A 30 15.57 -10.36 8.00
CA ALA A 30 14.93 -11.44 7.27
C ALA A 30 14.06 -10.89 6.15
N VAL A 31 13.28 -9.84 6.41
CA VAL A 31 12.46 -9.18 5.39
C VAL A 31 13.35 -8.62 4.28
N ALA A 32 14.48 -8.00 4.62
CA ALA A 32 15.40 -7.44 3.63
C ALA A 32 16.02 -8.52 2.74
N ARG A 33 16.20 -9.73 3.25
CA ARG A 33 16.71 -10.87 2.46
C ARG A 33 15.66 -11.49 1.55
N GLY A 34 14.42 -11.01 1.60
CA GLY A 34 13.34 -11.56 0.81
C GLY A 34 12.69 -12.80 1.40
N GLU A 35 12.93 -13.08 2.69
CA GLU A 35 12.28 -14.22 3.36
C GLU A 35 10.82 -13.88 3.65
N ASN A 36 9.96 -14.91 3.62
CA ASN A 36 8.56 -14.75 3.96
C ASN A 36 8.44 -14.71 5.48
N VAL A 37 8.24 -13.51 6.02
CA VAL A 37 8.06 -13.29 7.44
C VAL A 37 6.60 -13.00 7.71
N PRO A 38 5.98 -13.66 8.71
CA PRO A 38 4.59 -13.35 9.08
C PRO A 38 4.41 -11.86 9.36
N ALA A 39 3.32 -11.30 8.85
CA ALA A 39 3.07 -9.86 8.94
C ALA A 39 2.95 -9.36 10.39
N GLU A 40 2.52 -10.22 11.32
CA GLU A 40 2.40 -9.86 12.72
C GLU A 40 3.74 -9.71 13.44
N GLN A 41 4.85 -10.10 12.84
CA GLN A 41 6.18 -9.99 13.44
C GLN A 41 6.83 -8.62 13.23
N TYR A 42 6.26 -7.80 12.34
CA TYR A 42 6.77 -6.46 12.10
C TYR A 42 5.62 -5.52 11.79
N TYR A 43 5.91 -4.24 11.90
CA TYR A 43 4.93 -3.20 11.60
C TYR A 43 5.13 -2.74 10.16
N MET A 44 4.06 -2.77 9.37
CA MET A 44 4.05 -2.16 8.04
C MET A 44 2.67 -1.58 7.80
N ARG A 45 2.58 -0.26 7.85
CA ARG A 45 1.32 0.47 7.66
C ARG A 45 1.57 1.62 6.72
N THR A 46 0.58 1.92 5.92
CA THR A 46 0.68 2.99 4.94
C THR A 46 -0.51 3.92 5.04
N HIS A 47 -0.32 5.15 4.53
CA HIS A 47 -1.41 6.03 4.22
C HIS A 47 -1.27 6.49 2.78
N ALA A 48 -2.37 6.64 2.08
CA ALA A 48 -2.34 6.91 0.66
C ALA A 48 -3.37 7.98 0.27
N ARG A 49 -2.98 8.78 -0.73
CA ARG A 49 -3.90 9.65 -1.45
C ARG A 49 -4.07 9.08 -2.85
N LEU A 50 -5.31 9.00 -3.29
CA LEU A 50 -5.63 8.54 -4.62
C LEU A 50 -6.23 9.70 -5.41
N GLU A 51 -5.82 9.83 -6.67
CA GLU A 51 -6.28 10.89 -7.55
C GLU A 51 -6.65 10.32 -8.91
N THR A 52 -7.77 10.76 -9.44
CA THR A 52 -8.19 10.35 -10.79
C THR A 52 -8.98 11.47 -11.45
N GLY A 53 -8.89 11.53 -12.77
CA GLY A 53 -9.77 12.37 -13.58
C GLY A 53 -11.04 11.65 -14.03
N ASP A 54 -11.20 10.38 -13.71
CA ASP A 54 -12.35 9.60 -14.10
C ASP A 54 -13.53 9.85 -13.17
N GLU A 55 -14.65 10.28 -13.70
CA GLU A 55 -15.81 10.64 -12.88
C GLU A 55 -16.40 9.45 -12.12
N ARG A 56 -16.23 8.24 -12.62
CA ARG A 56 -16.73 7.03 -11.96
C ARG A 56 -16.05 6.79 -10.61
N TYR A 57 -14.84 7.28 -10.46
CA TYR A 57 -14.03 7.10 -9.25
C TYR A 57 -13.69 8.42 -8.58
N ALA A 58 -14.40 9.49 -8.90
CA ALA A 58 -14.11 10.83 -8.35
C ALA A 58 -14.14 10.87 -6.82
N TRP A 59 -14.85 9.95 -6.17
CA TRP A 59 -14.91 9.89 -4.72
C TRP A 59 -13.55 9.62 -4.08
N VAL A 60 -12.61 8.97 -4.78
CA VAL A 60 -11.27 8.71 -4.21
C VAL A 60 -10.48 9.99 -4.02
N ASN A 61 -10.78 11.05 -4.80
CA ASN A 61 -10.10 12.34 -4.68
C ASN A 61 -10.40 13.04 -3.34
N ARG A 62 -11.46 12.64 -2.67
CA ARG A 62 -11.94 13.25 -1.43
C ARG A 62 -11.86 12.33 -0.23
N THR A 63 -11.18 11.21 -0.37
CA THR A 63 -11.13 10.17 0.65
C THR A 63 -9.67 9.90 1.01
N LEU A 64 -9.39 9.74 2.29
CA LEU A 64 -8.09 9.26 2.76
C LEU A 64 -8.11 7.75 2.88
N PHE A 65 -6.98 7.13 2.59
CA PHE A 65 -6.84 5.70 2.66
C PHE A 65 -5.72 5.34 3.62
N VAL A 66 -5.95 4.30 4.42
CA VAL A 66 -4.91 3.69 5.25
C VAL A 66 -4.78 2.24 4.82
N GLY A 67 -3.60 1.70 4.97
CA GLY A 67 -3.34 0.35 4.51
C GLY A 67 -2.47 -0.45 5.44
N THR A 68 -2.59 -1.76 5.28
CA THR A 68 -1.67 -2.72 5.86
C THR A 68 -0.90 -3.37 4.73
N GLY A 69 0.36 -3.68 4.98
CA GLY A 69 1.20 -4.27 3.96
C GLY A 69 1.98 -5.45 4.45
N ARG A 70 2.39 -6.28 3.50
CA ARG A 70 3.27 -7.40 3.76
C ARG A 70 4.25 -7.51 2.60
N ARG A 71 5.53 -7.60 2.92
CA ARG A 71 6.54 -7.81 1.91
C ARG A 71 6.73 -9.30 1.66
N LEU A 72 6.61 -9.70 0.42
CA LEU A 72 6.93 -11.04 -0.04
C LEU A 72 8.30 -11.02 -0.71
N ARG A 73 8.76 -12.17 -1.15
CA ARG A 73 10.10 -12.32 -1.73
C ARG A 73 10.33 -11.42 -2.95
N SER A 74 9.34 -11.34 -3.83
CA SER A 74 9.45 -10.59 -5.09
C SER A 74 8.34 -9.56 -5.26
N SER A 75 7.52 -9.34 -4.24
CA SER A 75 6.39 -8.43 -4.34
C SER A 75 6.02 -7.85 -2.98
N VAL A 76 5.09 -6.90 -3.00
CA VAL A 76 4.50 -6.34 -1.79
C VAL A 76 2.99 -6.42 -1.95
N GLU A 77 2.31 -6.95 -0.93
CA GLU A 77 0.86 -6.94 -0.89
C GLU A 77 0.38 -5.79 -0.02
N LEU A 78 -0.59 -5.07 -0.50
CA LEU A 78 -1.19 -3.94 0.21
C LEU A 78 -2.70 -4.08 0.22
N ASP A 79 -3.28 -3.92 1.41
CA ASP A 79 -4.73 -3.81 1.56
C ASP A 79 -5.05 -2.39 1.99
N LEU A 80 -5.78 -1.66 1.18
CA LEU A 80 -6.14 -0.27 1.43
C LEU A 80 -7.59 -0.16 1.86
N TYR A 81 -7.82 0.64 2.89
CA TYR A 81 -9.14 0.86 3.47
C TYR A 81 -9.47 2.35 3.42
N ALA A 82 -10.65 2.66 2.92
CA ALA A 82 -11.13 4.04 2.88
C ALA A 82 -11.56 4.49 4.28
N LEU A 83 -11.14 5.70 4.65
CA LEU A 83 -11.60 6.33 5.88
C LEU A 83 -12.81 7.19 5.54
N CYS A 84 -13.98 6.72 5.92
CA CYS A 84 -15.25 7.40 5.64
C CYS A 84 -15.71 8.25 6.82
#